data_5296098b430e2857dda975c7faba46e5
#
_entry.id   5296098b430e2857dda975c7faba46e5
#
_cell.length_a   1.000
_cell.length_b   1.000
_cell.length_c   1.000
_cell.angle_alpha   90.00
_cell.angle_beta   90.00
_cell.angle_gamma   90.00
#
_symmetry.space_group_name_H-M   'P 1'
#
loop_
_entity.id
_entity.type
_entity.pdbx_description
1 polymer ?
#
loop_
_entity_poly.entity_id
_entity_poly.type
_entity_poly.pdbx_seq_one_letter_code
_entity_poly.pdbx_strand_id
1 'polypeptide(L)'
;MITLIGGIPCSGKSTLMRGLLSHLPKPKLIEPMPLFKCQEHDDILVLGRYPEGETFGGTDKLSHGSIPKFREFITMVQPKYKHILIEGDRYFRGQDIEWLVDNYDANVYVLTCDSEIEEQRHKDRGDTQSEVWLKGRRSQINNILTNMNLMGKIEVIKNNSNEDRRNLEYRIYESL
;
A
#
# COMPACT_ATOMS: atom_id res chain seq x y z
N MET A 1 -8.42 -12.67 -2.69
CA MET A 1 -7.09 -12.16 -3.14
C MET A 1 -6.67 -10.97 -2.28
N ILE A 2 -5.37 -10.75 -2.06
CA ILE A 2 -4.83 -9.59 -1.32
C ILE A 2 -3.91 -8.80 -2.24
N THR A 3 -4.10 -7.49 -2.34
CA THR A 3 -3.19 -6.60 -3.08
C THR A 3 -2.48 -5.69 -2.08
N LEU A 4 -1.16 -5.80 -2.01
CA LEU A 4 -0.31 -4.99 -1.14
C LEU A 4 0.55 -4.04 -1.96
N ILE A 5 0.45 -2.74 -1.70
CA ILE A 5 1.16 -1.68 -2.40
C ILE A 5 2.09 -0.95 -1.44
N GLY A 6 3.38 -1.05 -1.70
CA GLY A 6 4.42 -0.35 -0.97
C GLY A 6 5.41 0.33 -1.92
N GLY A 7 6.50 0.83 -1.38
CA GLY A 7 7.55 1.45 -2.20
C GLY A 7 8.19 2.66 -1.55
N ILE A 8 9.11 3.29 -2.25
CA ILE A 8 9.85 4.44 -1.73
C ILE A 8 8.92 5.64 -1.45
N PRO A 9 9.32 6.57 -0.58
CA PRO A 9 8.60 7.82 -0.38
C PRO A 9 8.36 8.55 -1.71
N CYS A 10 7.27 9.28 -1.81
CA CYS A 10 6.87 10.03 -3.01
C CYS A 10 6.75 9.24 -4.32
N SER A 11 6.76 7.90 -4.29
CA SER A 11 6.55 7.06 -5.48
C SER A 11 5.12 7.06 -6.02
N GLY A 12 4.17 7.77 -5.37
CA GLY A 12 2.80 7.94 -5.85
C GLY A 12 1.80 6.87 -5.36
N LYS A 13 2.13 6.08 -4.34
CA LYS A 13 1.26 5.03 -3.75
C LYS A 13 -0.15 5.52 -3.44
N SER A 14 -0.27 6.58 -2.63
CA SER A 14 -1.58 7.09 -2.21
C SER A 14 -2.36 7.76 -3.35
N THR A 15 -1.66 8.30 -4.36
CA THR A 15 -2.30 8.83 -5.58
C THR A 15 -2.89 7.69 -6.41
N LEU A 16 -2.16 6.59 -6.58
CA LEU A 16 -2.63 5.36 -7.21
C LEU A 16 -3.89 4.84 -6.50
N MET A 17 -3.82 4.71 -5.17
CA MET A 17 -4.97 4.22 -4.39
C MET A 17 -6.19 5.13 -4.51
N ARG A 18 -6.03 6.45 -4.47
CA ARG A 18 -7.15 7.39 -4.66
C ARG A 18 -7.78 7.25 -6.05
N GLY A 19 -6.94 7.08 -7.09
CA GLY A 19 -7.44 6.79 -8.45
C GLY A 19 -8.25 5.51 -8.47
N LEU A 20 -7.71 4.42 -7.95
CA LEU A 20 -8.39 3.13 -7.87
C LEU A 20 -9.73 3.22 -7.10
N LEU A 21 -9.72 3.85 -5.93
CA LEU A 21 -10.91 4.00 -5.10
C LEU A 21 -12.01 4.88 -5.75
N SER A 22 -11.64 5.78 -6.66
CA SER A 22 -12.62 6.61 -7.39
C SER A 22 -13.52 5.81 -8.34
N HIS A 23 -13.11 4.60 -8.70
CA HIS A 23 -13.88 3.68 -9.54
C HIS A 23 -14.76 2.71 -8.73
N LEU A 24 -14.60 2.68 -7.40
CA LEU A 24 -15.35 1.80 -6.53
C LEU A 24 -16.61 2.48 -5.98
N PRO A 25 -17.62 1.70 -5.55
CA PRO A 25 -18.79 2.24 -4.86
C PRO A 25 -18.41 3.07 -3.65
N LYS A 26 -19.31 3.96 -3.20
CA LYS A 26 -19.07 4.77 -1.99
C LYS A 26 -18.80 3.86 -0.78
N PRO A 27 -17.71 4.10 -0.03
CA PRO A 27 -17.33 3.22 1.06
C PRO A 27 -18.22 3.37 2.30
N LYS A 28 -18.43 2.27 2.98
CA LYS A 28 -18.83 2.24 4.38
C LYS A 28 -17.56 2.24 5.25
N LEU A 29 -17.52 3.15 6.23
CA LEU A 29 -16.41 3.18 7.18
C LEU A 29 -16.67 2.19 8.30
N ILE A 30 -15.75 1.24 8.49
CA ILE A 30 -15.86 0.17 9.48
C ILE A 30 -14.56 0.03 10.29
N GLU A 31 -14.66 -0.66 11.42
CA GLU A 31 -13.50 -1.06 12.25
C GLU A 31 -13.74 -2.52 12.68
N PRO A 32 -13.43 -3.50 11.80
CA PRO A 32 -13.72 -4.92 12.04
C PRO A 32 -12.98 -5.50 13.25
N MET A 33 -11.85 -4.88 13.60
CA MET A 33 -11.04 -5.20 14.76
C MET A 33 -10.49 -3.89 15.33
N PRO A 34 -10.35 -3.72 16.67
CA PRO A 34 -9.79 -2.52 17.27
C PRO A 34 -8.45 -2.12 16.65
N LEU A 35 -8.28 -0.84 16.31
CA LEU A 35 -7.14 -0.21 15.64
C LEU A 35 -7.09 -0.41 14.11
N PHE A 36 -7.97 -1.21 13.51
CA PHE A 36 -8.04 -1.46 12.08
C PHE A 36 -9.22 -0.75 11.45
N LYS A 37 -9.08 0.57 11.27
CA LYS A 37 -10.05 1.38 10.54
C LYS A 37 -9.94 1.08 9.05
N CYS A 38 -11.07 0.74 8.42
CA CYS A 38 -11.15 0.30 7.04
C CYS A 38 -12.24 1.05 6.27
N GLN A 39 -12.16 0.93 4.95
CA GLN A 39 -13.23 1.27 4.01
C GLN A 39 -13.74 -0.03 3.38
N GLU A 40 -15.05 -0.26 3.47
CA GLU A 40 -15.72 -1.40 2.85
C GLU A 40 -16.44 -0.92 1.59
N HIS A 41 -16.09 -1.49 0.45
CA HIS A 41 -16.69 -1.24 -0.86
C HIS A 41 -17.26 -2.56 -1.38
N ASP A 42 -18.51 -2.88 -1.01
CA ASP A 42 -19.15 -4.16 -1.29
C ASP A 42 -18.28 -5.35 -0.80
N ASP A 43 -17.73 -6.16 -1.70
CA ASP A 43 -16.88 -7.31 -1.39
C ASP A 43 -15.37 -6.99 -1.36
N ILE A 44 -15.01 -5.70 -1.39
CA ILE A 44 -13.64 -5.20 -1.33
C ILE A 44 -13.39 -4.50 0.02
N LEU A 45 -12.38 -4.93 0.75
CA LEU A 45 -11.92 -4.27 1.97
C LEU A 45 -10.64 -3.48 1.71
N VAL A 46 -10.65 -2.19 2.04
CA VAL A 46 -9.47 -1.32 1.99
C VAL A 46 -8.98 -1.06 3.41
N LEU A 47 -7.76 -1.46 3.70
CA LEU A 47 -7.15 -1.23 5.01
C LEU A 47 -6.65 0.20 5.14
N GLY A 48 -7.17 0.91 6.12
CA GLY A 48 -6.95 2.33 6.32
C GLY A 48 -8.06 3.18 5.71
N ARG A 49 -7.87 4.48 5.71
CA ARG A 49 -8.82 5.47 5.20
C ARG A 49 -8.13 6.49 4.30
N TYR A 50 -8.88 7.01 3.33
CA TYR A 50 -8.44 8.05 2.39
C TYR A 50 -9.37 9.26 2.47
N PRO A 51 -9.29 10.09 3.52
CA PRO A 51 -10.12 11.29 3.63
C PRO A 51 -9.83 12.26 2.48
N GLU A 52 -10.88 12.97 2.04
CA GLU A 52 -10.73 14.01 1.03
C GLU A 52 -9.86 15.17 1.57
N GLY A 53 -9.02 15.74 0.72
CA GLY A 53 -8.15 16.87 1.07
C GLY A 53 -6.94 16.53 1.93
N GLU A 54 -6.78 15.28 2.38
CA GLU A 54 -5.61 14.87 3.16
C GLU A 54 -4.50 14.30 2.27
N THR A 55 -3.26 14.68 2.56
CA THR A 55 -2.07 14.20 1.81
C THR A 55 -1.82 12.72 2.07
N PHE A 56 -1.96 12.29 3.32
CA PHE A 56 -1.71 10.92 3.75
C PHE A 56 -3.00 10.12 3.86
N GLY A 57 -2.93 8.84 3.52
CA GLY A 57 -4.05 7.91 3.59
C GLY A 57 -3.57 6.49 3.90
N GLY A 58 -4.48 5.52 3.76
CA GLY A 58 -4.15 4.11 3.90
C GLY A 58 -3.69 3.73 5.30
N THR A 59 -2.74 2.81 5.35
CA THR A 59 -2.25 2.26 6.62
C THR A 59 -1.45 3.24 7.46
N ASP A 60 -0.95 4.34 6.88
CA ASP A 60 -0.20 5.36 7.60
C ASP A 60 -1.05 6.12 8.63
N LYS A 61 -2.38 6.10 8.46
CA LYS A 61 -3.35 6.66 9.41
C LYS A 61 -3.68 5.71 10.58
N LEU A 62 -3.24 4.48 10.55
CA LEU A 62 -3.50 3.51 11.61
C LEU A 62 -2.50 3.67 12.77
N SER A 63 -2.88 3.22 13.96
CA SER A 63 -2.00 3.22 15.13
C SER A 63 -0.84 2.23 14.95
N HIS A 64 0.34 2.56 15.48
CA HIS A 64 1.47 1.62 15.55
C HIS A 64 1.13 0.37 16.37
N GLY A 65 0.23 0.47 17.35
CA GLY A 65 -0.26 -0.67 18.13
C GLY A 65 -0.99 -1.75 17.34
N SER A 66 -1.38 -1.46 16.08
CA SER A 66 -2.00 -2.45 15.19
C SER A 66 -0.98 -3.42 14.56
N ILE A 67 0.31 -3.04 14.51
CA ILE A 67 1.33 -3.84 13.84
C ILE A 67 1.40 -5.30 14.33
N PRO A 68 1.48 -5.60 15.63
CA PRO A 68 1.58 -6.99 16.08
C PRO A 68 0.31 -7.81 15.82
N LYS A 69 -0.82 -7.16 15.55
CA LYS A 69 -2.12 -7.80 15.29
C LYS A 69 -2.45 -7.95 13.81
N PHE A 70 -1.55 -7.53 12.91
CA PHE A 70 -1.81 -7.52 11.47
C PHE A 70 -2.18 -8.88 10.91
N ARG A 71 -1.44 -9.93 11.27
CA ARG A 71 -1.69 -11.29 10.78
C ARG A 71 -3.02 -11.85 11.29
N GLU A 72 -3.34 -11.62 12.56
CA GLU A 72 -4.63 -11.96 13.15
C GLU A 72 -5.78 -11.26 12.40
N PHE A 73 -5.63 -9.95 12.14
CA PHE A 73 -6.60 -9.18 11.38
C PHE A 73 -6.83 -9.75 9.99
N ILE A 74 -5.75 -10.00 9.21
CA ILE A 74 -5.87 -10.56 7.85
C ILE A 74 -6.56 -11.93 7.89
N THR A 75 -6.17 -12.82 8.80
CA THR A 75 -6.79 -14.14 8.95
C THR A 75 -8.28 -14.05 9.23
N MET A 76 -8.70 -13.05 10.02
CA MET A 76 -10.11 -12.82 10.37
C MET A 76 -10.94 -12.26 9.20
N VAL A 77 -10.37 -11.37 8.40
CA VAL A 77 -11.14 -10.66 7.35
C VAL A 77 -11.06 -11.34 5.98
N GLN A 78 -9.98 -12.03 5.66
CA GLN A 78 -9.77 -12.60 4.34
C GLN A 78 -10.92 -13.53 3.86
N PRO A 79 -11.53 -14.38 4.71
CA PRO A 79 -12.64 -15.22 4.28
C PRO A 79 -13.94 -14.46 3.96
N LYS A 80 -14.03 -13.19 4.35
CA LYS A 80 -15.26 -12.37 4.23
C LYS A 80 -15.28 -11.48 2.99
N TYR A 81 -14.11 -11.24 2.38
CA TYR A 81 -13.97 -10.31 1.27
C TYR A 81 -13.31 -11.00 0.08
N LYS A 82 -13.82 -10.71 -1.11
CA LYS A 82 -13.22 -11.17 -2.36
C LYS A 82 -11.82 -10.58 -2.55
N HIS A 83 -11.68 -9.30 -2.23
CA HIS A 83 -10.41 -8.58 -2.33
C HIS A 83 -10.10 -7.77 -1.07
N ILE A 84 -8.81 -7.70 -0.72
CA ILE A 84 -8.29 -6.84 0.34
C ILE A 84 -7.19 -5.97 -0.26
N LEU A 85 -7.36 -4.65 -0.17
CA LEU A 85 -6.40 -3.66 -0.65
C LEU A 85 -5.66 -3.04 0.54
N ILE A 86 -4.33 -3.07 0.48
CA ILE A 86 -3.45 -2.57 1.54
C ILE A 86 -2.41 -1.65 0.90
N GLU A 87 -2.34 -0.40 1.31
CA GLU A 87 -1.32 0.55 0.86
C GLU A 87 -0.67 1.26 2.03
N GLY A 88 0.63 1.48 1.95
CA GLY A 88 1.41 2.25 2.89
C GLY A 88 2.53 1.46 3.56
N ASP A 89 3.33 2.18 4.35
CA ASP A 89 4.59 1.64 4.86
C ASP A 89 4.45 0.79 6.14
N ARG A 90 3.30 0.90 6.84
CA ARG A 90 3.12 0.31 8.17
C ARG A 90 3.22 -1.20 8.20
N TYR A 91 2.66 -1.87 7.20
CA TYR A 91 2.68 -3.34 7.06
C TYR A 91 3.57 -3.80 5.90
N PHE A 92 4.21 -2.88 5.18
CA PHE A 92 5.12 -3.20 4.09
C PHE A 92 6.50 -3.56 4.63
N ARG A 93 6.58 -4.72 5.30
CA ARG A 93 7.78 -5.26 5.95
C ARG A 93 8.04 -6.65 5.41
N GLY A 94 9.32 -6.99 5.18
CA GLY A 94 9.71 -8.27 4.57
C GLY A 94 8.99 -9.49 5.19
N GLN A 95 9.03 -9.61 6.51
CA GLN A 95 8.39 -10.72 7.23
C GLN A 95 6.86 -10.81 7.08
N ASP A 96 6.18 -9.69 6.88
CA ASP A 96 4.72 -9.68 6.69
C ASP A 96 4.37 -9.96 5.23
N ILE A 97 5.19 -9.47 4.29
CA ILE A 97 5.07 -9.78 2.86
C ILE A 97 5.30 -11.28 2.65
N GLU A 98 6.38 -11.86 3.19
CA GLU A 98 6.64 -13.30 3.12
C GLU A 98 5.44 -14.10 3.63
N TRP A 99 4.96 -13.75 4.82
CA TRP A 99 3.81 -14.43 5.40
C TRP A 99 2.55 -14.31 4.51
N LEU A 100 2.29 -13.14 3.93
CA LEU A 100 1.14 -12.95 3.03
C LEU A 100 1.24 -13.83 1.78
N VAL A 101 2.38 -13.81 1.08
CA VAL A 101 2.55 -14.55 -0.17
C VAL A 101 2.67 -16.06 0.03
N ASP A 102 3.04 -16.51 1.22
CA ASP A 102 3.12 -17.93 1.56
C ASP A 102 1.76 -18.53 1.99
N ASN A 103 0.83 -17.69 2.47
CA ASN A 103 -0.44 -18.16 3.02
C ASN A 103 -1.67 -17.77 2.20
N TYR A 104 -1.56 -16.80 1.29
CA TYR A 104 -2.69 -16.27 0.53
C TYR A 104 -2.33 -16.02 -0.94
N ASP A 105 -3.35 -15.97 -1.78
CA ASP A 105 -3.25 -15.39 -3.12
C ASP A 105 -3.03 -13.89 -2.98
N ALA A 106 -1.78 -13.45 -3.16
CA ALA A 106 -1.36 -12.08 -2.89
C ALA A 106 -0.53 -11.49 -4.03
N ASN A 107 -0.95 -10.33 -4.53
CA ASN A 107 -0.18 -9.47 -5.43
C ASN A 107 0.56 -8.39 -4.64
N VAL A 108 1.87 -8.30 -4.79
CA VAL A 108 2.71 -7.35 -4.07
C VAL A 108 3.41 -6.42 -5.06
N TYR A 109 3.08 -5.14 -5.01
CA TYR A 109 3.65 -4.10 -5.87
C TYR A 109 4.58 -3.20 -5.09
N VAL A 110 5.81 -3.04 -5.59
CA VAL A 110 6.80 -2.09 -5.05
C VAL A 110 6.92 -0.92 -6.00
N LEU A 111 6.35 0.22 -5.64
CA LEU A 111 6.43 1.43 -6.45
C LEU A 111 7.77 2.14 -6.24
N THR A 112 8.41 2.44 -7.34
CA THR A 112 9.63 3.23 -7.42
C THR A 112 9.43 4.40 -8.39
N CYS A 113 10.32 5.38 -8.36
CA CYS A 113 10.42 6.43 -9.39
C CYS A 113 11.87 6.87 -9.50
N ASP A 114 12.19 7.60 -10.56
CA ASP A 114 13.52 8.19 -10.73
C ASP A 114 13.77 9.25 -9.67
N SER A 115 15.04 9.42 -9.26
CA SER A 115 15.44 10.34 -8.19
C SER A 115 14.98 11.78 -8.43
N GLU A 116 15.07 12.24 -9.66
CA GLU A 116 14.63 13.59 -10.05
C GLU A 116 13.13 13.77 -9.87
N ILE A 117 12.35 12.75 -10.21
CA ILE A 117 10.89 12.74 -10.02
C ILE A 117 10.55 12.68 -8.52
N GLU A 118 11.26 11.87 -7.76
CA GLU A 118 11.09 11.79 -6.30
C GLU A 118 11.36 13.15 -5.66
N GLU A 119 12.49 13.79 -5.97
CA GLU A 119 12.84 15.12 -5.46
C GLU A 119 11.81 16.19 -5.82
N GLN A 120 11.34 16.20 -7.08
CA GLN A 120 10.30 17.14 -7.50
C GLN A 120 9.01 16.94 -6.71
N ARG A 121 8.58 15.69 -6.54
CA ARG A 121 7.36 15.36 -5.77
C ARG A 121 7.49 15.70 -4.28
N HIS A 122 8.68 15.58 -3.69
CA HIS A 122 8.95 16.04 -2.32
C HIS A 122 8.79 17.56 -2.21
N LYS A 123 9.34 18.33 -3.17
CA LYS A 123 9.19 19.79 -3.22
C LYS A 123 7.73 20.21 -3.38
N ASP A 124 7.02 19.64 -4.34
CA ASP A 124 5.61 19.96 -4.63
C ASP A 124 4.70 19.68 -3.43
N ARG A 125 5.04 18.68 -2.64
CA ARG A 125 4.30 18.26 -1.46
C ARG A 125 4.62 19.11 -0.21
N GLY A 126 5.68 19.92 -0.24
CA GLY A 126 6.19 20.63 0.93
C GLY A 126 6.65 19.68 2.04
N ASP A 127 7.21 18.53 1.66
CA ASP A 127 7.55 17.46 2.60
C ASP A 127 8.73 17.86 3.50
N THR A 128 8.53 17.73 4.81
CA THR A 128 9.52 18.05 5.85
C THR A 128 10.19 16.82 6.45
N GLN A 129 10.06 15.66 5.80
CA GLN A 129 10.66 14.41 6.28
C GLN A 129 12.19 14.52 6.27
N SER A 130 12.82 14.08 7.37
CA SER A 130 14.27 14.15 7.49
C SER A 130 14.96 13.18 6.53
N GLU A 131 16.15 13.56 6.06
CA GLU A 131 16.98 12.68 5.20
C GLU A 131 17.27 11.33 5.85
N VAL A 132 17.45 11.29 7.17
CA VAL A 132 17.65 10.05 7.93
C VAL A 132 16.44 9.13 7.79
N TRP A 133 15.23 9.68 7.91
CA TRP A 133 14.00 8.92 7.73
C TRP A 133 13.87 8.40 6.29
N LEU A 134 14.08 9.26 5.29
CA LEU A 134 14.05 8.87 3.87
C LEU A 134 15.05 7.77 3.55
N LYS A 135 16.29 7.89 4.05
CA LYS A 135 17.32 6.86 3.90
C LYS A 135 16.91 5.54 4.54
N GLY A 136 16.32 5.60 5.72
CA GLY A 136 15.79 4.40 6.40
C GLY A 136 14.71 3.70 5.58
N ARG A 137 13.79 4.45 4.96
CA ARG A 137 12.75 3.88 4.10
C ARG A 137 13.31 3.26 2.82
N ARG A 138 14.24 3.95 2.14
CA ARG A 138 14.91 3.38 0.96
C ARG A 138 15.66 2.09 1.31
N SER A 139 16.35 2.05 2.46
CA SER A 139 17.03 0.84 2.93
C SER A 139 16.05 -0.31 3.20
N GLN A 140 14.91 -0.02 3.80
CA GLN A 140 13.86 -1.02 4.03
C GLN A 140 13.33 -1.59 2.71
N ILE A 141 13.04 -0.75 1.73
CA ILE A 141 12.59 -1.20 0.41
C ILE A 141 13.68 -2.02 -0.28
N ASN A 142 14.93 -1.57 -0.24
CA ASN A 142 16.05 -2.34 -0.81
C ASN A 142 16.19 -3.72 -0.16
N ASN A 143 16.04 -3.83 1.16
CA ASN A 143 16.07 -5.12 1.86
C ASN A 143 14.93 -6.04 1.39
N ILE A 144 13.75 -5.50 1.08
CA ILE A 144 12.63 -6.27 0.52
C ILE A 144 12.99 -6.75 -0.90
N LEU A 145 13.52 -5.86 -1.75
CA LEU A 145 13.88 -6.17 -3.13
C LEU A 145 15.02 -7.20 -3.25
N THR A 146 15.92 -7.24 -2.28
CA THR A 146 17.05 -8.18 -2.24
C THR A 146 16.75 -9.45 -1.44
N ASN A 147 15.55 -9.58 -0.91
CA ASN A 147 15.16 -10.75 -0.12
C ASN A 147 14.92 -11.96 -1.03
N MET A 148 15.73 -12.99 -0.86
CA MET A 148 15.68 -14.22 -1.65
C MET A 148 14.32 -14.94 -1.55
N ASN A 149 13.64 -14.87 -0.41
CA ASN A 149 12.31 -15.49 -0.20
C ASN A 149 11.19 -14.77 -0.97
N LEU A 150 11.43 -13.52 -1.38
CA LEU A 150 10.48 -12.71 -2.12
C LEU A 150 10.79 -12.62 -3.62
N MET A 151 11.89 -13.22 -4.05
CA MET A 151 12.28 -13.21 -5.46
C MET A 151 11.20 -13.90 -6.33
N GLY A 152 10.72 -13.18 -7.35
CA GLY A 152 9.64 -13.65 -8.22
C GLY A 152 8.22 -13.58 -7.62
N LYS A 153 8.08 -13.18 -6.33
CA LYS A 153 6.79 -13.03 -5.64
C LYS A 153 6.34 -11.56 -5.52
N ILE A 154 7.21 -10.63 -5.85
CA ILE A 154 6.95 -9.19 -5.82
C ILE A 154 7.19 -8.58 -7.19
N GLU A 155 6.43 -7.56 -7.54
CA GLU A 155 6.57 -6.85 -8.80
C GLU A 155 7.01 -5.40 -8.55
N VAL A 156 8.11 -4.99 -9.19
CA VAL A 156 8.64 -3.62 -9.09
C VAL A 156 8.07 -2.80 -10.24
N ILE A 157 7.38 -1.71 -9.88
CA ILE A 157 6.75 -0.82 -10.84
C ILE A 157 7.39 0.56 -10.77
N LYS A 158 7.90 1.01 -11.90
CA LYS A 158 8.41 2.38 -12.07
C LYS A 158 7.21 3.31 -12.36
N ASN A 159 6.97 4.27 -11.49
CA ASN A 159 5.85 5.20 -11.56
C ASN A 159 6.37 6.65 -11.74
N ASN A 160 6.83 6.97 -12.93
CA ASN A 160 7.40 8.28 -13.26
C ASN A 160 6.34 9.26 -13.80
N SER A 161 5.27 8.73 -14.38
CA SER A 161 4.27 9.52 -15.10
C SER A 161 2.84 9.20 -14.66
N ASN A 162 1.90 10.05 -15.06
CA ASN A 162 0.48 9.75 -14.91
C ASN A 162 0.04 8.55 -15.75
N GLU A 163 0.72 8.27 -16.86
CA GLU A 163 0.45 7.10 -17.69
C GLU A 163 0.85 5.81 -16.96
N ASP A 164 2.07 5.75 -16.38
CA ASP A 164 2.53 4.59 -15.59
C ASP A 164 1.54 4.29 -14.45
N ARG A 165 1.10 5.35 -13.76
CA ARG A 165 0.11 5.23 -12.68
C ARG A 165 -1.22 4.67 -13.18
N ARG A 166 -1.76 5.19 -14.29
CA ARG A 166 -3.05 4.75 -14.84
C ARG A 166 -3.00 3.31 -15.33
N ASN A 167 -1.88 2.90 -15.94
CA ASN A 167 -1.69 1.53 -16.40
C ASN A 167 -1.72 0.55 -15.22
N LEU A 168 -1.06 0.88 -14.10
CA LEU A 168 -1.10 0.05 -12.90
C LEU A 168 -2.49 0.08 -12.24
N GLU A 169 -3.13 1.25 -12.17
CA GLU A 169 -4.48 1.42 -11.64
C GLU A 169 -5.49 0.54 -12.40
N TYR A 170 -5.46 0.59 -13.74
CA TYR A 170 -6.30 -0.25 -14.58
C TYR A 170 -6.04 -1.75 -14.35
N ARG A 171 -4.77 -2.15 -14.31
CA ARG A 171 -4.40 -3.56 -14.09
C ARG A 171 -4.86 -4.09 -12.74
N ILE A 172 -4.76 -3.29 -11.67
CA ILE A 172 -5.27 -3.67 -10.36
C ILE A 172 -6.81 -3.74 -10.40
N TYR A 173 -7.45 -2.72 -10.99
CA TYR A 173 -8.91 -2.66 -11.09
C TYR A 173 -9.49 -3.87 -11.84
N GLU A 174 -8.90 -4.29 -12.95
CA GLU A 174 -9.31 -5.48 -13.71
C GLU A 174 -9.17 -6.80 -12.91
N SER A 175 -8.37 -6.80 -11.84
CA SER A 175 -8.19 -7.96 -10.97
C SER A 175 -9.16 -8.01 -9.79
N LEU A 176 -9.90 -6.91 -9.52
CA LEU A 176 -10.91 -6.81 -8.47
C LEU A 176 -12.25 -7.40 -8.93
#